data_5e165c62584e9b5ee0f3b9aa86c5132b
#
_entry.id   5e165c62584e9b5ee0f3b9aa86c5132b
#
_cell.length_a   1.000
_cell.length_b   1.000
_cell.length_c   1.000
_cell.angle_alpha   90.00
_cell.angle_beta   90.00
_cell.angle_gamma   90.00
#
_symmetry.space_group_name_H-M   'P 1'
#
loop_
_entity.id
_entity.type
_entity.pdbx_description
1 polymer ?
#
loop_
_entity_poly.entity_id
_entity_poly.type
_entity_poly.pdbx_seq_one_letter_code
_entity_poly.pdbx_strand_id
1 'polypeptide(L)'
;MLVIQQTSKLIDECDRCVSRFWQMREEDRTPDFFQEVKPHADKIHQLLKEWQQEANKWIQENRPKYMHTQQIASTVESMEQFVVQSFYKETSKKRFLDAIHSTSFTMKNFERLVREEAVNAIEETND
;
A
#
# COMPACT_ATOMS: atom_id res chain seq x y z
N MET A 1 -14.37 9.16 2.24
CA MET A 1 -13.41 9.27 3.39
C MET A 1 -11.98 9.20 2.84
N LEU A 2 -11.14 10.11 3.27
CA LEU A 2 -9.77 10.24 2.76
C LEU A 2 -8.93 8.97 2.93
N VAL A 3 -8.96 8.35 4.11
CA VAL A 3 -8.14 7.15 4.38
C VAL A 3 -8.54 5.97 3.49
N ILE A 4 -9.82 5.84 3.15
CA ILE A 4 -10.28 4.79 2.22
C ILE A 4 -9.75 5.06 0.82
N GLN A 5 -9.82 6.32 0.35
CA GLN A 5 -9.31 6.69 -0.97
C GLN A 5 -7.80 6.44 -1.08
N GLN A 6 -7.05 6.81 -0.05
CA GLN A 6 -5.60 6.58 0.00
C GLN A 6 -5.28 5.09 -0.02
N THR A 7 -5.99 4.29 0.79
CA THR A 7 -5.79 2.85 0.86
C THR A 7 -6.07 2.19 -0.49
N SER A 8 -7.16 2.57 -1.14
CA SER A 8 -7.54 2.06 -2.45
C SER A 8 -6.47 2.35 -3.51
N LYS A 9 -5.92 3.57 -3.52
CA LYS A 9 -4.83 3.94 -4.44
C LYS A 9 -3.58 3.10 -4.22
N LEU A 10 -3.25 2.82 -2.96
CA LEU A 10 -2.07 2.01 -2.63
C LEU A 10 -2.26 0.54 -2.99
N ILE A 11 -3.48 0.01 -2.83
CA ILE A 11 -3.81 -1.34 -3.27
C ILE A 11 -3.65 -1.44 -4.80
N ASP A 12 -4.14 -0.46 -5.54
CA ASP A 12 -3.98 -0.39 -6.99
C ASP A 12 -2.50 -0.35 -7.38
N GLU A 13 -1.69 0.39 -6.64
CA GLU A 13 -0.25 0.44 -6.91
C GLU A 13 0.43 -0.92 -6.67
N CYS A 14 -0.01 -1.70 -5.69
CA CYS A 14 0.48 -3.07 -5.51
C CYS A 14 0.29 -3.90 -6.78
N ASP A 15 -0.88 -3.82 -7.40
CA ASP A 15 -1.17 -4.52 -8.66
C ASP A 15 -0.30 -4.00 -9.80
N ARG A 16 -0.08 -2.68 -9.87
CA ARG A 16 0.81 -2.07 -10.87
C ARG A 16 2.25 -2.49 -10.70
N CYS A 17 2.70 -2.66 -9.46
CA CYS A 17 4.05 -3.16 -9.17
C CYS A 17 4.26 -4.56 -9.74
N VAL A 18 3.27 -5.44 -9.60
CA VAL A 18 3.34 -6.80 -10.18
C VAL A 18 3.42 -6.72 -11.71
N SER A 19 2.55 -5.93 -12.34
CA SER A 19 2.53 -5.76 -13.79
C SER A 19 3.86 -5.18 -14.30
N ARG A 20 4.39 -4.18 -13.62
CA ARG A 20 5.67 -3.54 -13.98
C ARG A 20 6.83 -4.52 -13.87
N PHE A 21 6.85 -5.31 -12.81
CA PHE A 21 7.87 -6.35 -12.59
C PHE A 21 7.94 -7.33 -13.76
N TRP A 22 6.78 -7.83 -14.20
CA TRP A 22 6.72 -8.77 -15.32
C TRP A 22 7.10 -8.10 -16.65
N GLN A 23 6.64 -6.86 -16.85
CA GLN A 23 6.94 -6.09 -18.05
C GLN A 23 8.45 -5.86 -18.20
N MET A 24 9.12 -5.45 -17.11
CA MET A 24 10.56 -5.19 -17.14
C MET A 24 11.36 -6.45 -17.46
N ARG A 25 10.91 -7.61 -16.98
CA ARG A 25 11.53 -8.89 -17.28
C ARG A 25 11.29 -9.31 -18.73
N GLU A 26 10.06 -9.19 -19.20
CA GLU A 26 9.69 -9.56 -20.57
C GLU A 26 10.45 -8.73 -21.59
N GLU A 27 10.57 -7.43 -21.34
CA GLU A 27 11.29 -6.50 -22.22
C GLU A 27 12.80 -6.54 -22.03
N ASP A 28 13.28 -7.23 -21.00
CA ASP A 28 14.72 -7.28 -20.63
C ASP A 28 15.31 -5.89 -20.52
N ARG A 29 14.55 -4.97 -19.90
CA ARG A 29 14.84 -3.54 -19.90
C ARG A 29 15.47 -3.08 -18.59
N THR A 30 16.40 -2.13 -18.68
CA THR A 30 16.95 -1.43 -17.52
C THR A 30 16.32 -0.03 -17.47
N PRO A 31 15.74 0.38 -16.33
CA PRO A 31 15.10 1.69 -16.25
C PRO A 31 16.13 2.81 -16.12
N ASP A 32 15.72 4.02 -16.50
CA ASP A 32 16.44 5.24 -16.14
C ASP A 32 16.02 5.62 -14.72
N PHE A 33 16.95 5.58 -13.78
CA PHE A 33 16.65 5.84 -12.38
C PHE A 33 16.07 7.23 -12.17
N PHE A 34 16.68 8.27 -12.74
CA PHE A 34 16.27 9.65 -12.49
C PHE A 34 15.00 10.06 -13.23
N GLN A 35 14.71 9.45 -14.38
CA GLN A 35 13.54 9.81 -15.19
C GLN A 35 12.34 8.91 -14.95
N GLU A 36 12.55 7.65 -14.58
CA GLU A 36 11.47 6.67 -14.43
C GLU A 36 11.26 6.25 -12.97
N VAL A 37 12.32 5.79 -12.29
CA VAL A 37 12.19 5.18 -10.95
C VAL A 37 11.94 6.23 -9.89
N LYS A 38 12.83 7.22 -9.79
CA LYS A 38 12.81 8.21 -8.72
C LYS A 38 11.51 9.03 -8.68
N PRO A 39 11.03 9.60 -9.80
CA PRO A 39 9.79 10.39 -9.75
C PRO A 39 8.59 9.58 -9.29
N HIS A 40 8.47 8.33 -9.74
CA HIS A 40 7.37 7.47 -9.34
C HIS A 40 7.51 7.04 -7.87
N ALA A 41 8.70 6.62 -7.46
CA ALA A 41 8.97 6.23 -6.09
C ALA A 41 8.70 7.38 -5.11
N ASP A 42 9.14 8.59 -5.43
CA ASP A 42 8.91 9.77 -4.60
C ASP A 42 7.41 10.05 -4.44
N LYS A 43 6.65 9.92 -5.52
CA LYS A 43 5.18 10.09 -5.50
C LYS A 43 4.52 9.09 -4.57
N ILE A 44 4.88 7.81 -4.68
CA ILE A 44 4.28 6.76 -3.86
C ILE A 44 4.74 6.87 -2.41
N HIS A 45 6.01 7.20 -2.16
CA HIS A 45 6.53 7.41 -0.80
C HIS A 45 5.79 8.55 -0.10
N GLN A 46 5.47 9.62 -0.82
CA GLN A 46 4.68 10.73 -0.26
C GLN A 46 3.26 10.28 0.06
N LEU A 47 2.63 9.52 -0.83
CA LEU A 47 1.30 8.96 -0.59
C LEU A 47 1.30 8.01 0.62
N LEU A 48 2.33 7.18 0.75
CA LEU A 48 2.49 6.28 1.90
C LEU A 48 2.62 7.05 3.21
N LYS A 49 3.37 8.15 3.22
CA LYS A 49 3.54 9.00 4.39
C LYS A 49 2.21 9.60 4.84
N GLU A 50 1.45 10.13 3.90
CA GLU A 50 0.13 10.72 4.16
C GLU A 50 -0.84 9.66 4.65
N TRP A 51 -0.85 8.49 3.99
CA TRP A 51 -1.68 7.36 4.40
C TRP A 51 -1.35 6.88 5.81
N GLN A 52 -0.08 6.78 6.15
CA GLN A 52 0.35 6.35 7.48
C GLN A 52 -0.19 7.28 8.56
N GLN A 53 -0.13 8.58 8.34
CA GLN A 53 -0.67 9.57 9.28
C GLN A 53 -2.17 9.38 9.47
N GLU A 54 -2.93 9.26 8.40
CA GLU A 54 -4.39 9.08 8.45
C GLU A 54 -4.77 7.71 9.04
N ALA A 55 -4.07 6.66 8.66
CA ALA A 55 -4.33 5.31 9.17
C ALA A 55 -4.04 5.22 10.67
N ASN A 56 -2.93 5.79 11.13
CA ASN A 56 -2.58 5.81 12.55
C ASN A 56 -3.63 6.59 13.35
N LYS A 57 -4.09 7.71 12.84
CA LYS A 57 -5.14 8.51 13.47
C LYS A 57 -6.42 7.70 13.61
N TRP A 58 -6.83 7.01 12.53
CA TRP A 58 -8.02 6.17 12.55
C TRP A 58 -7.92 5.05 13.58
N ILE A 59 -6.74 4.38 13.63
CA ILE A 59 -6.51 3.29 14.61
C ILE A 59 -6.57 3.82 16.04
N GLN A 60 -5.99 4.98 16.31
CA GLN A 60 -6.01 5.58 17.64
C GLN A 60 -7.42 5.97 18.07
N GLU A 61 -8.24 6.45 17.15
CA GLU A 61 -9.62 6.86 17.42
C GLU A 61 -10.58 5.67 17.57
N ASN A 62 -10.41 4.62 16.78
CA ASN A 62 -11.35 3.50 16.72
C ASN A 62 -10.89 2.25 17.47
N ARG A 63 -9.61 2.16 17.78
CA ARG A 63 -9.02 1.05 18.57
C ARG A 63 -9.45 -0.33 18.09
N PRO A 64 -9.20 -0.66 16.81
CA PRO A 64 -9.56 -1.99 16.30
C PRO A 64 -8.75 -3.07 17.01
N LYS A 65 -9.37 -4.24 17.16
CA LYS A 65 -8.80 -5.33 17.96
C LYS A 65 -7.55 -5.96 17.32
N TYR A 66 -7.55 -6.07 15.99
CA TYR A 66 -6.51 -6.82 15.28
C TYR A 66 -5.72 -5.99 14.27
N MET A 67 -5.82 -4.68 14.34
CA MET A 67 -5.06 -3.78 13.46
C MET A 67 -4.38 -2.72 14.30
N HIS A 68 -3.04 -2.71 14.27
CA HIS A 68 -2.23 -1.84 15.11
C HIS A 68 -1.32 -0.95 14.25
N THR A 69 -0.89 0.18 14.81
CA THR A 69 -0.02 1.14 14.10
C THR A 69 1.30 0.50 13.65
N GLN A 70 1.77 -0.51 14.36
CA GLN A 70 2.98 -1.24 13.97
C GLN A 70 2.81 -1.97 12.63
N GLN A 71 1.62 -2.53 12.39
CA GLN A 71 1.31 -3.19 11.11
C GLN A 71 1.30 -2.18 9.97
N ILE A 72 0.78 -0.97 10.22
CA ILE A 72 0.82 0.13 9.24
C ILE A 72 2.27 0.52 8.92
N ALA A 73 3.11 0.68 9.95
CA ALA A 73 4.52 1.02 9.78
C ALA A 73 5.27 -0.03 8.96
N SER A 74 5.05 -1.32 9.26
CA SER A 74 5.67 -2.43 8.52
C SER A 74 5.22 -2.46 7.05
N THR A 75 3.95 -2.16 6.81
CA THR A 75 3.38 -2.10 5.47
C THR A 75 4.02 -0.96 4.66
N VAL A 76 4.17 0.21 5.25
CA VAL A 76 4.83 1.37 4.61
C VAL A 76 6.26 1.01 4.24
N GLU A 77 7.03 0.46 5.18
CA GLU A 77 8.43 0.09 4.96
C GLU A 77 8.57 -0.93 3.82
N SER A 78 7.73 -1.96 3.81
CA SER A 78 7.73 -2.98 2.77
C SER A 78 7.43 -2.37 1.40
N MET A 79 6.41 -1.54 1.30
CA MET A 79 6.00 -0.95 0.03
C MET A 79 7.00 0.05 -0.52
N GLU A 80 7.65 0.84 0.35
CA GLU A 80 8.73 1.73 -0.08
C GLU A 80 9.81 0.97 -0.83
N GLN A 81 10.12 -0.24 -0.38
CA GLN A 81 11.12 -1.09 -1.01
C GLN A 81 10.61 -1.69 -2.32
N PHE A 82 9.44 -2.34 -2.31
CA PHE A 82 9.03 -3.08 -3.51
C PHE A 82 8.57 -2.18 -4.66
N VAL A 83 8.16 -0.94 -4.39
CA VAL A 83 7.86 0.02 -5.47
C VAL A 83 9.13 0.24 -6.32
N VAL A 84 10.27 0.47 -5.67
CA VAL A 84 11.56 0.62 -6.37
C VAL A 84 11.94 -0.70 -7.05
N GLN A 85 11.85 -1.81 -6.35
CA GLN A 85 12.22 -3.13 -6.85
C GLN A 85 11.41 -3.55 -8.09
N SER A 86 10.17 -3.06 -8.23
CA SER A 86 9.31 -3.39 -9.37
C SER A 86 9.88 -2.94 -10.71
N PHE A 87 10.80 -1.97 -10.71
CA PHE A 87 11.44 -1.45 -11.92
C PHE A 87 12.64 -2.28 -12.39
N TYR A 88 13.11 -3.23 -11.57
CA TYR A 88 14.37 -3.94 -11.83
C TYR A 88 14.14 -5.42 -12.09
N LYS A 89 14.56 -5.87 -13.28
CA LYS A 89 14.39 -7.27 -13.72
C LYS A 89 15.17 -8.27 -12.86
N GLU A 90 16.20 -7.81 -12.13
CA GLU A 90 17.06 -8.64 -11.27
C GLU A 90 16.43 -8.90 -9.90
N THR A 91 15.33 -8.24 -9.57
CA THR A 91 14.64 -8.40 -8.30
C THR A 91 14.21 -9.86 -8.08
N SER A 92 14.43 -10.38 -6.86
CA SER A 92 14.02 -11.74 -6.51
C SER A 92 12.50 -11.89 -6.60
N LYS A 93 12.05 -12.75 -7.52
CA LYS A 93 10.63 -12.99 -7.78
C LYS A 93 9.87 -13.39 -6.52
N LYS A 94 10.38 -14.38 -5.78
CA LYS A 94 9.67 -14.93 -4.63
C LYS A 94 9.49 -13.88 -3.53
N ARG A 95 10.56 -13.23 -3.14
CA ARG A 95 10.53 -12.21 -2.07
C ARG A 95 9.65 -11.03 -2.44
N PHE A 96 9.75 -10.59 -3.69
CA PHE A 96 8.97 -9.48 -4.22
C PHE A 96 7.48 -9.78 -4.18
N LEU A 97 7.07 -10.92 -4.74
CA LEU A 97 5.65 -11.30 -4.78
C LEU A 97 5.10 -11.57 -3.38
N ASP A 98 5.86 -12.20 -2.50
CA ASP A 98 5.45 -12.45 -1.11
C ASP A 98 5.23 -11.14 -0.37
N ALA A 99 6.14 -10.17 -0.53
CA ALA A 99 6.02 -8.85 0.10
C ALA A 99 4.77 -8.11 -0.39
N ILE A 100 4.49 -8.14 -1.68
CA ILE A 100 3.30 -7.49 -2.24
C ILE A 100 2.03 -8.17 -1.75
N HIS A 101 1.97 -9.51 -1.74
CA HIS A 101 0.80 -10.23 -1.26
C HIS A 101 0.51 -9.91 0.21
N SER A 102 1.52 -9.89 1.06
CA SER A 102 1.39 -9.56 2.47
C SER A 102 0.90 -8.11 2.67
N THR A 103 1.49 -7.16 1.94
CA THR A 103 1.12 -5.75 2.00
C THR A 103 -0.32 -5.53 1.52
N SER A 104 -0.67 -6.12 0.38
CA SER A 104 -2.02 -6.01 -0.19
C SER A 104 -3.07 -6.61 0.76
N PHE A 105 -2.76 -7.75 1.36
CA PHE A 105 -3.64 -8.39 2.35
C PHE A 105 -3.90 -7.46 3.55
N THR A 106 -2.85 -6.86 4.12
CA THR A 106 -2.98 -5.95 5.26
C THR A 106 -3.80 -4.71 4.88
N MET A 107 -3.54 -4.12 3.72
CA MET A 107 -4.26 -2.94 3.25
C MET A 107 -5.74 -3.23 2.99
N LYS A 108 -6.05 -4.38 2.39
CA LYS A 108 -7.44 -4.80 2.15
C LYS A 108 -8.18 -5.03 3.46
N ASN A 109 -7.54 -5.65 4.44
CA ASN A 109 -8.11 -5.82 5.77
C ASN A 109 -8.37 -4.47 6.45
N PHE A 110 -7.43 -3.56 6.35
CA PHE A 110 -7.58 -2.22 6.91
C PHE A 110 -8.75 -1.48 6.25
N GLU A 111 -8.82 -1.52 4.92
CA GLU A 111 -9.92 -0.90 4.18
C GLU A 111 -11.28 -1.47 4.61
N ARG A 112 -11.36 -2.79 4.77
CA ARG A 112 -12.59 -3.45 5.22
C ARG A 112 -12.99 -2.97 6.61
N LEU A 113 -12.05 -2.89 7.55
CA LEU A 113 -12.33 -2.41 8.91
C LEU A 113 -12.84 -0.98 8.92
N VAL A 114 -12.24 -0.11 8.13
CA VAL A 114 -12.67 1.30 8.04
C VAL A 114 -14.08 1.39 7.47
N ARG A 115 -14.38 0.61 6.43
CA ARG A 115 -15.72 0.58 5.81
C ARG A 115 -16.78 0.03 6.77
N GLU A 116 -16.47 -1.02 7.51
CA GLU A 116 -17.38 -1.62 8.50
C GLU A 116 -17.70 -0.61 9.61
N GLU A 117 -16.71 0.09 10.11
CA GLU A 117 -16.92 1.09 11.15
C GLU A 117 -17.78 2.25 10.65
N ALA A 118 -17.61 2.68 9.42
CA ALA A 118 -18.44 3.72 8.82
C ALA A 118 -19.91 3.29 8.71
N VAL A 119 -20.16 2.04 8.34
CA VAL A 119 -21.51 1.46 8.29
C VAL A 119 -22.12 1.39 9.68
N ASN A 120 -21.37 0.91 10.67
CA ASN A 120 -21.84 0.82 12.05
C ASN A 120 -22.21 2.19 12.61
N ALA A 121 -21.41 3.21 12.32
CA ALA A 121 -21.69 4.59 12.75
C ALA A 121 -22.99 5.11 12.15
N ILE A 122 -23.29 4.79 10.89
CA ILE A 122 -24.55 5.18 10.24
C ILE A 122 -25.73 4.46 10.89
N GLU A 123 -25.61 3.16 11.17
CA GLU A 123 -26.66 2.36 11.82
C GLU A 123 -26.97 2.89 13.23
N GLU A 124 -25.95 3.23 14.01
CA GLU A 124 -26.12 3.81 15.35
C GLU A 124 -26.84 5.16 15.28
N THR A 125 -26.58 5.97 14.28
CA THR A 125 -27.22 7.28 14.09
C THR A 125 -28.70 7.13 13.73
N ASN A 126 -29.07 6.08 13.03
CA ASN A 126 -30.45 5.83 12.58
C ASN A 126 -31.34 5.14 13.61
N ASP A 127 -30.75 4.65 14.68
CA ASP A 127 -31.50 4.08 15.80
C ASP A 127 -32.02 5.22 16.72
#